data_19851a716d92c197d98bbc2c5d0afaf7
#
_entry.id   19851a716d92c197d98bbc2c5d0afaf7
#
_cell.length_a   1.000
_cell.length_b   1.000
_cell.length_c   1.000
_cell.angle_alpha   90.00
_cell.angle_beta   90.00
_cell.angle_gamma   90.00
#
_symmetry.space_group_name_H-M   'P 1'
#
loop_
_entity.id
_entity.type
_entity.pdbx_description
1 polymer ?
#
loop_
_entity_poly.entity_id
_entity_poly.type
_entity_poly.pdbx_seq_one_letter_code
_entity_poly.pdbx_strand_id
1 'polypeptide(L)'
;DRLVGSEMCIRDSNGVFFKSYFDLNDFKNIEGKQDLIKFEDGKWILSVYVTNIDSSEESIYLARQLNVALNRDINKLKRVIFYSNKLLEPNLKDIKLQYPRVEIIEDKNGVLLNVLQRNSSLDFNIENPIFVIDPYGRAVMYFLPDTDPKLILKDLKVLI
;
A
#
# COMPACT_ATOMS: atom_id res chain seq x y z
N ASP A 1 14.33 -2.41 19.49
CA ASP A 1 13.75 -3.08 18.38
C ASP A 1 12.79 -2.20 17.57
N ARG A 2 12.15 -2.80 16.61
CA ARG A 2 11.33 -2.05 15.68
C ARG A 2 10.10 -1.42 16.28
N LEU A 3 9.45 -2.08 17.22
CA LEU A 3 8.25 -1.55 17.84
C LEU A 3 8.56 -0.30 18.66
N VAL A 4 9.68 -0.31 19.38
CA VAL A 4 10.12 0.86 20.14
C VAL A 4 10.42 2.01 19.20
N GLY A 5 11.13 1.75 18.11
CA GLY A 5 11.37 2.74 17.09
C GLY A 5 10.08 3.24 16.44
N SER A 6 9.12 2.33 16.23
CA SER A 6 7.83 2.69 15.66
C SER A 6 7.01 3.59 16.59
N GLU A 7 7.06 3.36 17.89
CA GLU A 7 6.36 4.22 18.83
C GLU A 7 6.90 5.65 18.80
N MET A 8 8.21 5.80 18.71
CA MET A 8 8.80 7.12 18.56
C MET A 8 8.40 7.77 17.24
N CYS A 9 8.35 6.98 16.17
CA CYS A 9 7.91 7.45 14.86
C CYS A 9 6.43 7.84 14.83
N ILE A 10 5.59 7.18 15.62
CA ILE A 10 4.16 7.50 15.70
C ILE A 10 3.94 8.95 16.08
N ARG A 11 4.72 9.49 17.01
CA ARG A 11 4.58 10.86 17.46
C ARG A 11 4.91 11.87 16.38
N ASP A 12 5.89 11.54 15.54
CA ASP A 12 6.40 12.43 14.51
C ASP A 12 5.93 12.04 13.12
N SER A 13 5.19 10.94 13.02
CA SER A 13 4.71 10.41 11.75
C SER A 13 3.54 11.23 11.22
N ASN A 14 3.49 11.39 9.90
CA ASN A 14 2.40 12.05 9.19
C ASN A 14 1.35 11.04 8.73
N GLY A 15 1.65 9.75 8.84
CA GLY A 15 0.71 8.68 8.55
C GLY A 15 -0.13 8.28 9.75
N VAL A 16 -1.19 7.56 9.50
CA VAL A 16 -2.09 7.04 10.52
C VAL A 16 -1.89 5.54 10.64
N PHE A 17 -1.62 5.06 11.84
CA PHE A 17 -1.46 3.63 12.06
C PHE A 17 -2.81 2.92 12.04
N PHE A 18 -2.84 1.72 11.49
CA PHE A 18 -4.02 0.88 11.58
C PHE A 18 -4.27 0.53 13.05
N LYS A 19 -5.53 0.36 13.41
CA LYS A 19 -5.94 0.04 14.80
C LYS A 19 -5.29 -1.24 15.29
N SER A 20 -5.07 -2.19 14.38
CA SER A 20 -4.42 -3.45 14.67
C SER A 20 -3.62 -3.86 13.45
N TYR A 21 -2.45 -4.44 13.66
CA TYR A 21 -1.69 -5.03 12.56
C TYR A 21 -2.43 -6.23 12.01
N PHE A 22 -2.32 -6.44 10.72
CA PHE A 22 -2.79 -7.68 10.12
C PHE A 22 -1.77 -8.10 9.05
N ASP A 23 -1.61 -9.41 8.94
CA ASP A 23 -0.61 -10.02 8.07
C ASP A 23 -1.25 -10.44 6.75
N LEU A 24 -0.74 -9.90 5.64
CA LEU A 24 -1.28 -10.25 4.32
C LEU A 24 -1.04 -11.71 3.96
N ASN A 25 -0.05 -12.35 4.57
CA ASN A 25 0.21 -13.76 4.34
C ASN A 25 -0.92 -14.66 4.86
N ASP A 26 -1.77 -14.14 5.75
CA ASP A 26 -2.92 -14.89 6.27
C ASP A 26 -4.12 -14.88 5.32
N PHE A 27 -4.10 -14.05 4.27
CA PHE A 27 -5.23 -13.91 3.35
C PHE A 27 -5.17 -14.93 2.22
N LYS A 28 -5.93 -16.01 2.39
CA LYS A 28 -6.00 -17.07 1.38
C LYS A 28 -6.77 -16.68 0.13
N ASN A 29 -7.50 -15.57 0.20
CA ASN A 29 -8.30 -15.07 -0.93
C ASN A 29 -7.50 -14.20 -1.89
N ILE A 30 -6.27 -13.88 -1.53
CA ILE A 30 -5.38 -13.17 -2.46
C ILE A 30 -4.77 -14.23 -3.37
N GLU A 31 -5.31 -14.30 -4.59
CA GLU A 31 -5.03 -15.41 -5.49
C GLU A 31 -3.96 -15.13 -6.54
N GLY A 32 -3.35 -16.22 -6.98
CA GLY A 32 -2.69 -16.31 -8.29
C GLY A 32 -1.38 -15.58 -8.42
N LYS A 33 -1.07 -14.70 -7.49
CA LYS A 33 0.13 -13.87 -7.58
C LYS A 33 1.09 -14.06 -6.42
N GLN A 34 0.70 -14.87 -5.42
CA GLN A 34 1.55 -15.09 -4.25
C GLN A 34 2.87 -15.79 -4.60
N ASP A 35 2.86 -16.61 -5.64
CA ASP A 35 4.09 -17.24 -6.12
C ASP A 35 5.03 -16.24 -6.77
N LEU A 36 4.49 -15.13 -7.30
CA LEU A 36 5.26 -14.08 -7.96
C LEU A 36 5.56 -12.92 -7.02
N ILE A 37 4.68 -12.67 -6.06
CA ILE A 37 4.78 -11.56 -5.13
C ILE A 37 4.95 -12.14 -3.73
N LYS A 38 6.09 -11.85 -3.14
CA LYS A 38 6.35 -12.26 -1.76
C LYS A 38 6.17 -11.06 -0.88
N PHE A 39 5.29 -11.18 0.12
CA PHE A 39 5.11 -10.12 1.10
C PHE A 39 6.23 -10.07 2.12
N GLU A 40 6.94 -11.19 2.30
CA GLU A 40 8.06 -11.29 3.23
C GLU A 40 9.39 -11.41 2.47
N ASP A 41 9.70 -10.45 1.63
CA ASP A 41 10.93 -10.47 0.84
C ASP A 41 11.97 -9.44 1.29
N GLY A 42 11.76 -8.85 2.46
CA GLY A 42 12.66 -7.84 3.01
C GLY A 42 12.43 -6.43 2.47
N LYS A 43 11.40 -6.26 1.66
CA LYS A 43 11.07 -4.95 1.09
C LYS A 43 9.82 -4.37 1.73
N TRP A 44 9.82 -3.06 1.88
CA TRP A 44 8.61 -2.31 2.20
C TRP A 44 7.71 -2.23 0.97
N ILE A 45 6.41 -2.10 1.19
CA ILE A 45 5.45 -2.04 0.08
C ILE A 45 4.58 -0.80 0.23
N LEU A 46 4.50 0.00 -0.83
CA LEU A 46 3.48 1.02 -0.97
C LEU A 46 2.32 0.40 -1.74
N SER A 47 1.16 0.43 -1.14
CA SER A 47 -0.02 -0.21 -1.70
C SER A 47 -1.16 0.78 -1.90
N VAL A 48 -1.96 0.51 -2.92
CA VAL A 48 -3.23 1.21 -3.16
C VAL A 48 -4.28 0.14 -3.41
N TYR A 49 -5.41 0.24 -2.72
CA TYR A 49 -6.56 -0.63 -3.01
C TYR A 49 -7.50 0.11 -3.94
N VAL A 50 -7.62 -0.36 -5.17
CA VAL A 50 -8.39 0.33 -6.19
C VAL A 50 -9.86 -0.10 -6.13
N THR A 51 -10.72 0.84 -5.80
CA THR A 51 -12.18 0.66 -5.86
C THR A 51 -12.79 1.58 -6.91
N ASN A 52 -12.11 2.70 -7.19
CA ASN A 52 -12.54 3.70 -8.16
C ASN A 52 -11.31 4.19 -8.90
N ILE A 53 -11.35 4.15 -10.23
CA ILE A 53 -10.19 4.52 -11.05
C ILE A 53 -9.83 6.00 -10.85
N ASP A 54 -10.82 6.88 -10.82
CA ASP A 54 -10.55 8.32 -10.70
C ASP A 54 -9.85 8.66 -9.39
N SER A 55 -10.31 8.07 -8.27
CA SER A 55 -9.68 8.30 -6.96
C SER A 55 -8.30 7.66 -6.85
N SER A 56 -8.10 6.54 -7.50
CA SER A 56 -6.86 5.77 -7.36
C SER A 56 -5.75 6.25 -8.26
N GLU A 57 -6.03 6.88 -9.39
CA GLU A 57 -5.00 7.33 -10.32
C GLU A 57 -3.98 8.25 -9.66
N GLU A 58 -4.46 9.20 -8.87
CA GLU A 58 -3.58 10.13 -8.17
C GLU A 58 -2.71 9.40 -7.15
N SER A 59 -3.28 8.47 -6.40
CA SER A 59 -2.53 7.68 -5.42
C SER A 59 -1.49 6.79 -6.08
N ILE A 60 -1.83 6.19 -7.21
CA ILE A 60 -0.89 5.33 -7.95
C ILE A 60 0.26 6.16 -8.49
N TYR A 61 -0.03 7.33 -9.06
CA TYR A 61 1.00 8.23 -9.56
C TYR A 61 1.92 8.69 -8.41
N LEU A 62 1.32 9.08 -7.29
CA LEU A 62 2.07 9.54 -6.12
C LEU A 62 2.98 8.42 -5.58
N ALA A 63 2.48 7.18 -5.51
CA ALA A 63 3.27 6.05 -5.06
C ALA A 63 4.52 5.87 -5.92
N ARG A 64 4.39 6.04 -7.24
CA ARG A 64 5.54 5.99 -8.14
C ARG A 64 6.52 7.11 -7.86
N GLN A 65 6.01 8.33 -7.70
CA GLN A 65 6.87 9.48 -7.41
C GLN A 65 7.66 9.28 -6.11
N LEU A 66 6.99 8.78 -5.08
CA LEU A 66 7.64 8.50 -3.80
C LEU A 66 8.72 7.45 -3.93
N ASN A 67 8.45 6.38 -4.66
CA ASN A 67 9.41 5.31 -4.88
C ASN A 67 10.65 5.83 -5.62
N VAL A 68 10.45 6.59 -6.69
CA VAL A 68 11.55 7.19 -7.45
C VAL A 68 12.37 8.15 -6.59
N ALA A 69 11.70 8.92 -5.74
CA ALA A 69 12.35 9.91 -4.89
C ALA A 69 13.26 9.30 -3.82
N LEU A 70 13.18 7.99 -3.58
CA LEU A 70 14.08 7.30 -2.67
C LEU A 70 15.50 7.16 -3.23
N ASN A 71 15.71 7.44 -4.52
CA ASN A 71 17.00 7.40 -5.19
C ASN A 71 17.70 6.05 -5.01
N ARG A 72 18.85 6.00 -4.33
CA ARG A 72 19.58 4.76 -4.13
C ARG A 72 18.85 3.71 -3.31
N ASP A 73 17.84 4.10 -2.55
CA ASP A 73 17.03 3.19 -1.74
C ASP A 73 15.77 2.71 -2.49
N ILE A 74 15.67 3.02 -3.77
CA ILE A 74 14.50 2.69 -4.59
C ILE A 74 14.13 1.20 -4.55
N ASN A 75 15.12 0.32 -4.46
CA ASN A 75 14.91 -1.12 -4.45
C ASN A 75 14.50 -1.68 -3.09
N LYS A 76 14.48 -0.86 -2.05
CA LYS A 76 14.01 -1.27 -0.72
C LYS A 76 12.50 -1.19 -0.59
N LEU A 77 11.84 -0.64 -1.59
CA LEU A 77 10.40 -0.43 -1.63
C LEU A 77 9.85 -0.94 -2.94
N LYS A 78 8.75 -1.67 -2.89
CA LYS A 78 8.01 -2.05 -4.10
C LYS A 78 6.58 -1.54 -4.02
N ARG A 79 5.86 -1.59 -5.14
CA ARG A 79 4.50 -1.08 -5.23
C ARG A 79 3.56 -2.18 -5.64
N VAL A 80 2.41 -2.26 -4.95
CA VAL A 80 1.39 -3.27 -5.21
C VAL A 80 0.02 -2.59 -5.25
N ILE A 81 -0.79 -2.99 -6.22
CA ILE A 81 -2.18 -2.57 -6.34
C ILE A 81 -3.06 -3.76 -6.04
N PHE A 82 -4.05 -3.56 -5.18
CA PHE A 82 -5.09 -4.55 -4.89
C PHE A 82 -6.41 -4.11 -5.49
N TYR A 83 -7.24 -5.06 -5.90
CA TYR A 83 -8.60 -4.78 -6.38
C TYR A 83 -9.48 -5.99 -6.14
N SER A 84 -10.80 -5.79 -6.09
CA SER A 84 -11.75 -6.89 -6.01
C SER A 84 -12.79 -6.85 -7.13
N ASN A 85 -13.07 -5.66 -7.68
CA ASN A 85 -14.06 -5.51 -8.73
C ASN A 85 -13.43 -5.83 -10.09
N LYS A 86 -13.85 -6.96 -10.70
CA LYS A 86 -13.31 -7.40 -11.99
C LYS A 86 -13.64 -6.45 -13.15
N LEU A 87 -14.64 -5.61 -13.00
CA LEU A 87 -14.95 -4.61 -14.02
C LEU A 87 -13.84 -3.60 -14.20
N LEU A 88 -12.93 -3.48 -13.22
CA LEU A 88 -11.78 -2.58 -13.28
C LEU A 88 -10.60 -3.18 -14.06
N GLU A 89 -10.64 -4.47 -14.39
CA GLU A 89 -9.48 -5.13 -15.00
C GLU A 89 -8.98 -4.48 -16.29
N PRO A 90 -9.83 -4.02 -17.22
CA PRO A 90 -9.34 -3.33 -18.40
C PRO A 90 -8.54 -2.06 -18.07
N ASN A 91 -9.01 -1.29 -17.08
CA ASN A 91 -8.32 -0.08 -16.63
C ASN A 91 -7.00 -0.42 -15.94
N LEU A 92 -6.99 -1.49 -15.14
CA LEU A 92 -5.79 -1.94 -14.43
C LEU A 92 -4.74 -2.44 -15.41
N LYS A 93 -5.16 -3.03 -16.52
CA LYS A 93 -4.24 -3.44 -17.58
C LYS A 93 -3.52 -2.24 -18.18
N ASP A 94 -4.23 -1.14 -18.41
CA ASP A 94 -3.65 0.09 -18.90
C ASP A 94 -2.68 0.69 -17.87
N ILE A 95 -3.04 0.63 -16.60
CA ILE A 95 -2.17 1.06 -15.50
C ILE A 95 -0.89 0.24 -15.47
N LYS A 96 -0.97 -1.07 -15.66
CA LYS A 96 0.22 -1.93 -15.72
C LYS A 96 1.13 -1.57 -16.87
N LEU A 97 0.57 -1.21 -18.02
CA LEU A 97 1.35 -0.75 -19.16
C LEU A 97 2.06 0.57 -18.87
N GLN A 98 1.39 1.47 -18.17
CA GLN A 98 1.95 2.77 -17.81
C GLN A 98 2.98 2.67 -16.68
N TYR A 99 2.77 1.75 -15.74
CA TYR A 99 3.64 1.54 -14.58
C TYR A 99 4.07 0.07 -14.51
N PRO A 100 5.04 -0.35 -15.35
CA PRO A 100 5.37 -1.79 -15.48
C PRO A 100 5.87 -2.45 -14.20
N ARG A 101 6.43 -1.67 -13.27
CA ARG A 101 6.97 -2.21 -12.02
C ARG A 101 5.92 -2.46 -10.94
N VAL A 102 4.71 -1.98 -11.16
CA VAL A 102 3.61 -2.21 -10.22
C VAL A 102 3.14 -3.65 -10.35
N GLU A 103 2.94 -4.31 -9.22
CA GLU A 103 2.30 -5.62 -9.15
C GLU A 103 0.81 -5.42 -8.87
N ILE A 104 -0.04 -6.21 -9.53
CA ILE A 104 -1.49 -6.10 -9.38
C ILE A 104 -2.02 -7.42 -8.88
N ILE A 105 -2.74 -7.39 -7.76
CA ILE A 105 -3.27 -8.58 -7.09
C ILE A 105 -4.77 -8.46 -6.92
N GLU A 106 -5.49 -9.51 -7.28
CA GLU A 106 -6.93 -9.59 -7.02
C GLU A 106 -7.18 -10.01 -5.58
N ASP A 107 -8.00 -9.24 -4.88
CA ASP A 107 -8.52 -9.59 -3.56
C ASP A 107 -9.92 -10.18 -3.75
N LYS A 108 -9.98 -11.47 -3.94
CA LYS A 108 -11.24 -12.15 -4.20
C LYS A 108 -12.21 -11.97 -3.04
N ASN A 109 -13.43 -11.56 -3.34
CA ASN A 109 -14.50 -11.30 -2.38
C ASN A 109 -14.25 -10.11 -1.45
N GLY A 110 -13.21 -9.31 -1.68
CA GLY A 110 -12.98 -8.09 -0.91
C GLY A 110 -12.61 -8.33 0.55
N VAL A 111 -11.99 -9.45 0.88
CA VAL A 111 -11.65 -9.79 2.27
C VAL A 111 -10.64 -8.82 2.83
N LEU A 112 -9.60 -8.50 2.06
CA LEU A 112 -8.59 -7.51 2.47
C LEU A 112 -9.21 -6.14 2.64
N LEU A 113 -10.09 -5.72 1.72
CA LEU A 113 -10.77 -4.44 1.81
C LEU A 113 -11.55 -4.31 3.11
N ASN A 114 -12.26 -5.35 3.51
CA ASN A 114 -13.02 -5.35 4.76
C ASN A 114 -12.12 -5.18 5.98
N VAL A 115 -10.95 -5.82 5.98
CA VAL A 115 -10.00 -5.68 7.09
C VAL A 115 -9.39 -4.29 7.12
N LEU A 116 -9.02 -3.73 5.97
CA LEU A 116 -8.53 -2.35 5.87
C LEU A 116 -9.58 -1.39 6.44
N GLN A 117 -10.83 -1.57 6.05
CA GLN A 117 -11.93 -0.70 6.46
C GLN A 117 -12.16 -0.77 7.97
N ARG A 118 -12.13 -1.97 8.55
CA ARG A 118 -12.35 -2.15 10.00
C ARG A 118 -11.24 -1.57 10.86
N ASN A 119 -10.02 -1.52 10.33
CA ASN A 119 -8.85 -1.08 11.10
C ASN A 119 -8.46 0.38 10.83
N SER A 120 -9.30 1.11 10.10
CA SER A 120 -9.03 2.50 9.79
C SER A 120 -10.28 3.35 10.04
N SER A 121 -10.08 4.66 10.08
CA SER A 121 -11.18 5.63 10.17
C SER A 121 -11.53 6.22 8.81
N LEU A 122 -10.79 5.85 7.76
CA LEU A 122 -10.98 6.36 6.41
C LEU A 122 -11.83 5.39 5.61
N ASP A 123 -12.64 5.92 4.68
CA ASP A 123 -13.43 5.09 3.80
C ASP A 123 -12.58 4.65 2.60
N PHE A 124 -12.07 3.42 2.65
CA PHE A 124 -11.24 2.86 1.60
C PHE A 124 -12.00 2.62 0.29
N ASN A 125 -13.33 2.59 0.34
CA ASN A 125 -14.15 2.46 -0.88
C ASN A 125 -14.22 3.74 -1.68
N ILE A 126 -13.94 4.87 -1.05
CA ILE A 126 -14.06 6.18 -1.70
C ILE A 126 -12.67 6.80 -1.95
N GLU A 127 -11.79 6.73 -0.95
CA GLU A 127 -10.57 7.52 -0.95
C GLU A 127 -9.37 6.86 -1.63
N ASN A 128 -9.30 5.55 -1.63
CA ASN A 128 -8.17 4.79 -2.18
C ASN A 128 -6.80 5.33 -1.70
N PRO A 129 -6.58 5.42 -0.40
CA PRO A 129 -5.33 5.99 0.13
C PRO A 129 -4.14 5.05 -0.08
N ILE A 130 -2.94 5.63 -0.05
CA ILE A 130 -1.71 4.84 0.01
C ILE A 130 -1.61 4.24 1.41
N PHE A 131 -1.32 2.95 1.47
CA PHE A 131 -1.02 2.31 2.75
C PHE A 131 0.27 1.51 2.65
N VAL A 132 0.90 1.29 3.78
CA VAL A 132 2.24 0.74 3.85
C VAL A 132 2.21 -0.65 4.47
N ILE A 133 2.89 -1.57 3.82
CA ILE A 133 3.09 -2.94 4.30
C ILE A 133 4.58 -3.09 4.63
N ASP A 134 4.88 -3.62 5.80
CA ASP A 134 6.26 -3.76 6.26
C ASP A 134 6.96 -4.96 5.59
N PRO A 135 8.29 -5.12 5.79
CA PRO A 135 9.02 -6.22 5.16
C PRO A 135 8.58 -7.62 5.58
N TYR A 136 7.79 -7.74 6.64
CA TYR A 136 7.27 -9.03 7.10
C TYR A 136 5.87 -9.33 6.54
N GLY A 137 5.30 -8.42 5.74
CA GLY A 137 3.99 -8.60 5.14
C GLY A 137 2.84 -8.05 5.97
N ARG A 138 3.11 -7.24 6.99
CA ARG A 138 2.07 -6.67 7.85
C ARG A 138 1.68 -5.29 7.38
N ALA A 139 0.38 -5.02 7.26
CA ALA A 139 -0.12 -3.68 6.98
C ALA A 139 -0.04 -2.85 8.25
N VAL A 140 0.68 -1.73 8.20
CA VAL A 140 1.00 -0.97 9.42
C VAL A 140 0.38 0.42 9.46
N MET A 141 0.32 1.13 8.33
CA MET A 141 -0.18 2.49 8.34
C MET A 141 -0.71 2.91 6.99
N TYR A 142 -1.48 3.98 6.97
CA TYR A 142 -1.99 4.59 5.75
C TYR A 142 -1.84 6.11 5.84
N PHE A 143 -1.92 6.80 4.69
CA PHE A 143 -1.82 8.25 4.64
C PHE A 143 -3.16 8.85 4.23
N LEU A 144 -3.56 9.91 4.92
CA LEU A 144 -4.77 10.64 4.56
C LEU A 144 -4.57 11.32 3.20
N PRO A 145 -5.64 11.45 2.40
CA PRO A 145 -5.52 11.97 1.03
C PRO A 145 -4.85 13.33 0.91
N ASP A 146 -5.00 14.18 1.92
CA ASP A 146 -4.47 15.54 1.89
C ASP A 146 -3.04 15.65 2.44
N THR A 147 -2.40 14.53 2.75
CA THR A 147 -1.05 14.56 3.30
C THR A 147 -0.06 15.06 2.24
N ASP A 148 0.77 16.03 2.63
CA ASP A 148 1.80 16.56 1.74
C ASP A 148 2.78 15.44 1.34
N PRO A 149 3.03 15.24 0.04
CA PRO A 149 3.96 14.22 -0.43
C PRO A 149 5.35 14.29 0.18
N LYS A 150 5.82 15.48 0.50
CA LYS A 150 7.13 15.66 1.15
C LYS A 150 7.16 15.04 2.54
N LEU A 151 6.04 15.10 3.25
CA LEU A 151 5.92 14.52 4.59
C LEU A 151 5.84 13.00 4.50
N ILE A 152 5.14 12.47 3.49
CA ILE A 152 5.10 11.03 3.25
C ILE A 152 6.51 10.51 2.97
N LEU A 153 7.22 11.19 2.10
CA LEU A 153 8.60 10.80 1.76
C LEU A 153 9.50 10.80 2.98
N LYS A 154 9.35 11.80 3.85
CA LYS A 154 10.09 11.88 5.10
C LYS A 154 9.84 10.65 5.98
N ASP A 155 8.57 10.25 6.12
CA ASP A 155 8.21 9.07 6.88
C ASP A 155 8.82 7.80 6.27
N LEU A 156 8.75 7.66 4.95
CA LEU A 156 9.31 6.50 4.27
C LEU A 156 10.82 6.38 4.47
N LYS A 157 11.53 7.50 4.43
CA LYS A 157 12.98 7.51 4.65
C LYS A 157 13.35 7.09 6.06
N VAL A 158 12.49 7.34 7.03
CA VAL A 158 12.71 6.90 8.41
C VAL A 158 12.45 5.39 8.54
N LEU A 159 11.41 4.87 7.86
CA LEU A 159 11.03 3.46 7.93
C LEU A 159 12.03 2.54 7.22
N ILE A 160 12.57 3.00 6.12
CA ILE A 160 13.46 2.20 5.27
C ILE A 160 14.93 2.17 5.82
#